data_b410a2b43ecf7daa9af1d970040c9198
#
_entry.id   b410a2b43ecf7daa9af1d970040c9198
#
_cell.length_a   1.000
_cell.length_b   1.000
_cell.length_c   1.000
_cell.angle_alpha   90.00
_cell.angle_beta   90.00
_cell.angle_gamma   90.00
#
_symmetry.space_group_name_H-M   'P 1'
#
loop_
_entity.id
_entity.type
_entity.pdbx_description
1 polymer ?
#
loop_
_entity_poly.entity_id
_entity_poly.type
_entity_poly.pdbx_seq_one_letter_code
_entity_poly.pdbx_strand_id
1 'polypeptide(L)'
;MSGRAALITGSTRGIGFGVAVELAKNGFAVAINGPVEDAEFKSAVMEMGKFGVKVCKACFDVSDISLHESHLEKIERNIGPLTTLVNNAGVGVARRGDPLEVCESSYDRCMNVNAKAMFFLCQAFSKRLLDRKRNPDLFYSIVNVTSSNASAVAVPRAEYCASKAAAAMISKTFAVRLGGEDIHVYDVQPGLIETDMTAPVMEQYKRRSKDGLTLLPRIGTPRDMGEIIASLACGRLPYTTGQVISADAGMLVSRF
;
A
#
# COMPACT_ATOMS: atom_id res chain seq x y z
N MET A 1 14.47 20.97 5.45
CA MET A 1 13.87 19.66 5.11
C MET A 1 12.45 19.64 5.67
N SER A 2 11.48 19.08 4.98
CA SER A 2 10.03 19.23 5.28
C SER A 2 9.57 18.58 6.59
N GLY A 3 10.40 17.83 7.29
CA GLY A 3 10.02 17.04 8.49
C GLY A 3 9.10 15.86 8.20
N ARG A 4 8.74 15.61 6.93
CA ARG A 4 7.87 14.51 6.51
C ARG A 4 8.69 13.27 6.19
N ALA A 5 8.29 12.13 6.76
CA ALA A 5 8.92 10.84 6.49
C ALA A 5 7.86 9.75 6.32
N ALA A 6 8.08 8.84 5.40
CA ALA A 6 7.15 7.76 5.08
C ALA A 6 7.84 6.40 5.06
N LEU A 7 7.17 5.39 5.62
CA LEU A 7 7.45 3.99 5.36
C LEU A 7 6.47 3.49 4.29
N ILE A 8 7.01 2.91 3.21
CA ILE A 8 6.22 2.26 2.16
C ILE A 8 6.57 0.78 2.14
N THR A 9 5.64 -0.09 2.52
CA THR A 9 5.90 -1.53 2.51
C THR A 9 5.81 -2.10 1.10
N GLY A 10 6.69 -3.07 0.78
CA GLY A 10 6.76 -3.66 -0.56
C GLY A 10 7.08 -2.64 -1.65
N SER A 11 8.09 -1.79 -1.40
CA SER A 11 8.40 -0.64 -2.26
C SER A 11 9.64 -0.80 -3.12
N THR A 12 10.13 -2.02 -3.33
CA THR A 12 11.24 -2.29 -4.23
C THR A 12 10.85 -2.23 -5.70
N ARG A 13 9.55 -2.43 -6.01
CA ARG A 13 9.00 -2.44 -7.38
C ARG A 13 7.51 -2.06 -7.41
N GLY A 14 6.95 -2.05 -8.63
CA GLY A 14 5.52 -1.92 -8.87
C GLY A 14 4.90 -0.69 -8.21
N ILE A 15 3.70 -0.85 -7.66
CA ILE A 15 2.94 0.25 -7.03
C ILE A 15 3.75 0.89 -5.90
N GLY A 16 4.34 0.09 -5.01
CA GLY A 16 5.09 0.61 -3.87
C GLY A 16 6.28 1.48 -4.27
N PHE A 17 7.00 1.10 -5.32
CA PHE A 17 8.09 1.93 -5.86
C PHE A 17 7.57 3.22 -6.48
N GLY A 18 6.49 3.15 -7.28
CA GLY A 18 5.84 4.35 -7.81
C GLY A 18 5.39 5.33 -6.72
N VAL A 19 4.87 4.80 -5.61
CA VAL A 19 4.52 5.61 -4.42
C VAL A 19 5.75 6.25 -3.79
N ALA A 20 6.83 5.48 -3.62
CA ALA A 20 8.08 6.01 -3.04
C ALA A 20 8.64 7.16 -3.89
N VAL A 21 8.64 7.02 -5.21
CA VAL A 21 9.06 8.07 -6.16
C VAL A 21 8.23 9.34 -5.98
N GLU A 22 6.90 9.23 -5.98
CA GLU A 22 6.05 10.41 -5.89
C GLU A 22 6.12 11.07 -4.49
N LEU A 23 6.27 10.29 -3.41
CA LEU A 23 6.51 10.86 -2.08
C LEU A 23 7.86 11.60 -1.99
N ALA A 24 8.92 11.03 -2.57
CA ALA A 24 10.22 11.69 -2.62
C ALA A 24 10.17 13.00 -3.41
N LYS A 25 9.51 13.04 -4.58
CA LYS A 25 9.27 14.27 -5.34
C LYS A 25 8.51 15.33 -4.54
N ASN A 26 7.65 14.91 -3.61
CA ASN A 26 6.94 15.78 -2.70
C ASN A 26 7.74 16.09 -1.41
N GLY A 27 9.04 15.76 -1.36
CA GLY A 27 9.97 16.12 -0.28
C GLY A 27 9.87 15.26 0.98
N PHE A 28 9.28 14.07 0.91
CA PHE A 28 9.34 13.10 2.00
C PHE A 28 10.70 12.42 2.05
N ALA A 29 11.23 12.22 3.25
CA ALA A 29 12.19 11.16 3.48
C ALA A 29 11.47 9.81 3.36
N VAL A 30 12.09 8.80 2.73
CA VAL A 30 11.41 7.54 2.42
C VAL A 30 12.17 6.33 2.95
N ALA A 31 11.44 5.38 3.54
CA ALA A 31 11.94 4.07 3.88
C ALA A 31 11.45 3.06 2.84
N ILE A 32 12.40 2.45 2.13
CA ILE A 32 12.15 1.41 1.12
C ILE A 32 12.15 0.06 1.80
N ASN A 33 11.04 -0.67 1.68
CA ASN A 33 10.86 -1.98 2.29
C ASN A 33 10.77 -3.10 1.25
N GLY A 34 11.42 -4.19 1.55
CA GLY A 34 11.32 -5.50 0.91
C GLY A 34 11.73 -6.58 1.91
N PRO A 35 11.35 -7.86 1.69
CA PRO A 35 11.64 -8.93 2.62
C PRO A 35 13.11 -9.35 2.62
N VAL A 36 13.84 -9.12 1.52
CA VAL A 36 15.24 -9.48 1.34
C VAL A 36 16.03 -8.36 0.67
N GLU A 37 17.32 -8.24 0.97
CA GLU A 37 18.22 -7.24 0.36
C GLU A 37 18.87 -7.82 -0.92
N ASP A 38 18.06 -8.09 -1.93
CA ASP A 38 18.49 -8.57 -3.24
C ASP A 38 18.93 -7.43 -4.18
N ALA A 39 19.19 -7.75 -5.45
CA ALA A 39 19.60 -6.78 -6.47
C ALA A 39 18.50 -5.74 -6.74
N GLU A 40 17.25 -6.15 -6.72
CA GLU A 40 16.09 -5.28 -6.94
C GLU A 40 15.93 -4.27 -5.80
N PHE A 41 16.06 -4.72 -4.54
CA PHE A 41 16.06 -3.85 -3.37
C PHE A 41 17.17 -2.80 -3.45
N LYS A 42 18.40 -3.22 -3.77
CA LYS A 42 19.55 -2.31 -3.91
C LYS A 42 19.35 -1.30 -5.01
N SER A 43 18.81 -1.73 -6.15
CA SER A 43 18.47 -0.84 -7.29
C SER A 43 17.44 0.20 -6.89
N ALA A 44 16.36 -0.20 -6.21
CA ALA A 44 15.33 0.72 -5.74
C ALA A 44 15.89 1.79 -4.79
N VAL A 45 16.71 1.39 -3.82
CA VAL A 45 17.34 2.34 -2.89
C VAL A 45 18.27 3.32 -3.62
N MET A 46 19.06 2.83 -4.57
CA MET A 46 19.96 3.67 -5.37
C MET A 46 19.19 4.69 -6.22
N GLU A 47 18.11 4.26 -6.85
CA GLU A 47 17.25 5.14 -7.65
C GLU A 47 16.62 6.25 -6.80
N MET A 48 16.16 5.91 -5.58
CA MET A 48 15.59 6.88 -4.66
C MET A 48 16.62 7.93 -4.22
N GLY A 49 17.90 7.59 -4.15
CA GLY A 49 18.97 8.55 -3.84
C GLY A 49 19.06 9.73 -4.81
N LYS A 50 18.57 9.59 -6.04
CA LYS A 50 18.58 10.65 -7.06
C LYS A 50 17.62 11.83 -6.76
N PHE A 51 16.65 11.63 -5.85
CA PHE A 51 15.67 12.67 -5.51
C PHE A 51 16.14 13.66 -4.44
N GLY A 52 17.37 13.52 -3.91
CA GLY A 52 17.91 14.45 -2.91
C GLY A 52 17.22 14.40 -1.54
N VAL A 53 16.45 13.37 -1.26
CA VAL A 53 15.79 13.12 0.04
C VAL A 53 16.56 12.08 0.85
N LYS A 54 16.32 12.01 2.17
CA LYS A 54 16.84 10.91 2.97
C LYS A 54 16.15 9.61 2.58
N VAL A 55 16.94 8.55 2.40
CA VAL A 55 16.46 7.21 2.08
C VAL A 55 16.93 6.23 3.16
N CYS A 56 16.02 5.43 3.68
CA CYS A 56 16.32 4.35 4.64
C CYS A 56 16.06 3.00 4.00
N LYS A 57 16.97 2.07 4.20
CA LYS A 57 16.78 0.65 3.89
C LYS A 57 15.98 0.00 5.03
N ALA A 58 14.78 -0.49 4.73
CA ALA A 58 13.89 -1.18 5.66
C ALA A 58 13.69 -2.64 5.23
N CYS A 59 14.77 -3.43 5.27
CA CYS A 59 14.74 -4.84 4.87
C CYS A 59 14.16 -5.69 6.01
N PHE A 60 12.90 -6.11 5.87
CA PHE A 60 12.21 -7.06 6.75
C PHE A 60 10.95 -7.59 6.08
N ASP A 61 10.58 -8.84 6.43
CA ASP A 61 9.30 -9.41 6.04
C ASP A 61 8.19 -8.83 6.92
N VAL A 62 7.20 -8.17 6.30
CA VAL A 62 6.06 -7.58 7.02
C VAL A 62 5.20 -8.62 7.73
N SER A 63 5.22 -9.88 7.32
CA SER A 63 4.47 -10.95 7.97
C SER A 63 5.08 -11.38 9.31
N ASP A 64 6.34 -11.06 9.56
CA ASP A 64 6.96 -11.21 10.88
C ASP A 64 6.64 -10.01 11.78
N ILE A 65 5.56 -10.14 12.52
CA ILE A 65 5.04 -9.09 13.39
C ILE A 65 6.04 -8.69 14.48
N SER A 66 6.89 -9.63 14.93
CA SER A 66 7.88 -9.39 15.99
C SER A 66 8.92 -8.33 15.59
N LEU A 67 9.11 -8.11 14.30
CA LEU A 67 10.08 -7.15 13.75
C LEU A 67 9.53 -5.72 13.63
N HIS A 68 8.21 -5.51 13.71
CA HIS A 68 7.60 -4.21 13.39
C HIS A 68 8.16 -3.07 14.24
N GLU A 69 8.12 -3.20 15.58
CA GLU A 69 8.55 -2.13 16.48
C GLU A 69 10.02 -1.77 16.31
N SER A 70 10.90 -2.77 16.26
CA SER A 70 12.35 -2.57 16.12
C SER A 70 12.70 -1.92 14.78
N HIS A 71 12.00 -2.29 13.70
CA HIS A 71 12.21 -1.69 12.38
C HIS A 71 11.66 -0.28 12.28
N LEU A 72 10.48 0.01 12.84
CA LEU A 72 9.96 1.37 12.90
C LEU A 72 10.91 2.29 13.67
N GLU A 73 11.44 1.85 14.81
CA GLU A 73 12.43 2.60 15.57
C GLU A 73 13.72 2.85 14.76
N LYS A 74 14.25 1.82 14.10
CA LYS A 74 15.44 1.94 13.25
C LYS A 74 15.21 2.91 12.10
N ILE A 75 14.06 2.86 11.45
CA ILE A 75 13.69 3.77 10.37
C ILE A 75 13.67 5.21 10.87
N GLU A 76 12.97 5.47 11.98
CA GLU A 76 12.86 6.82 12.53
C GLU A 76 14.21 7.39 12.98
N ARG A 77 15.12 6.57 13.50
CA ARG A 77 16.50 6.99 13.80
C ARG A 77 17.26 7.46 12.54
N ASN A 78 16.99 6.86 11.38
CA ASN A 78 17.69 7.17 10.14
C ASN A 78 17.11 8.38 9.39
N ILE A 79 15.78 8.47 9.27
CA ILE A 79 15.15 9.47 8.41
C ILE A 79 14.28 10.49 9.17
N GLY A 80 14.16 10.34 10.47
CA GLY A 80 13.32 11.17 11.33
C GLY A 80 11.95 10.54 11.61
N PRO A 81 11.18 11.16 12.51
CA PRO A 81 9.87 10.66 12.90
C PRO A 81 8.95 10.45 11.70
N LEU A 82 8.37 9.26 11.60
CA LEU A 82 7.44 8.93 10.52
C LEU A 82 6.15 9.74 10.67
N THR A 83 5.68 10.31 9.57
CA THR A 83 4.38 10.99 9.45
C THR A 83 3.38 10.18 8.64
N THR A 84 3.85 9.26 7.81
CA THR A 84 3.02 8.48 6.90
C THR A 84 3.44 7.02 6.88
N LEU A 85 2.45 6.13 6.97
CA LEU A 85 2.59 4.71 6.68
C LEU A 85 1.80 4.36 5.42
N VAL A 86 2.45 3.76 4.43
CA VAL A 86 1.78 3.18 3.27
C VAL A 86 1.89 1.66 3.33
N ASN A 87 0.82 0.99 3.68
CA ASN A 87 0.71 -0.46 3.66
C ASN A 87 0.40 -0.92 2.22
N ASN A 88 1.44 -1.18 1.45
CA ASN A 88 1.33 -1.62 0.07
C ASN A 88 1.79 -3.09 -0.12
N ALA A 89 2.64 -3.62 0.74
CA ALA A 89 3.07 -5.01 0.65
C ALA A 89 1.88 -5.95 0.50
N GLY A 90 1.96 -6.87 -0.44
CA GLY A 90 0.89 -7.81 -0.71
C GLY A 90 1.34 -8.94 -1.63
N VAL A 91 0.69 -10.07 -1.48
CA VAL A 91 0.94 -11.28 -2.30
C VAL A 91 -0.34 -11.73 -2.98
N GLY A 92 -0.20 -12.30 -4.18
CA GLY A 92 -1.28 -13.00 -4.87
C GLY A 92 -1.41 -14.44 -4.37
N VAL A 93 -2.38 -15.16 -4.96
CA VAL A 93 -2.58 -16.60 -4.72
C VAL A 93 -1.39 -17.41 -5.23
N ALA A 94 -1.11 -18.57 -4.61
CA ALA A 94 -0.08 -19.48 -5.08
C ALA A 94 -0.42 -20.06 -6.46
N ARG A 95 -1.68 -20.44 -6.67
CA ARG A 95 -2.23 -20.95 -7.94
C ARG A 95 -3.63 -20.39 -8.14
N ARG A 96 -3.92 -19.89 -9.33
CA ARG A 96 -5.29 -19.51 -9.70
C ARG A 96 -6.09 -20.77 -9.99
N GLY A 97 -7.31 -20.89 -9.42
CA GLY A 97 -8.10 -22.10 -9.57
C GLY A 97 -9.49 -22.01 -8.94
N ASP A 98 -10.10 -23.16 -8.77
CA ASP A 98 -11.39 -23.32 -8.10
C ASP A 98 -11.20 -23.06 -6.58
N PRO A 99 -12.09 -22.29 -5.93
CA PRO A 99 -12.05 -22.08 -4.49
C PRO A 99 -12.18 -23.37 -3.68
N LEU A 100 -12.76 -24.42 -4.25
CA LEU A 100 -12.86 -25.73 -3.60
C LEU A 100 -11.51 -26.48 -3.53
N GLU A 101 -10.48 -26.00 -4.26
CA GLU A 101 -9.15 -26.60 -4.32
C GLU A 101 -8.07 -25.72 -3.64
N VAL A 102 -8.46 -24.63 -2.98
CA VAL A 102 -7.50 -23.74 -2.31
C VAL A 102 -6.84 -24.48 -1.15
N CYS A 103 -5.50 -24.52 -1.15
CA CYS A 103 -4.74 -25.10 -0.05
C CYS A 103 -4.59 -24.09 1.10
N GLU A 104 -4.55 -24.61 2.33
CA GLU A 104 -4.39 -23.83 3.57
C GLU A 104 -3.20 -22.88 3.50
N SER A 105 -2.04 -23.35 3.01
CA SER A 105 -0.83 -22.53 2.91
C SER A 105 -0.98 -21.31 1.98
N SER A 106 -1.76 -21.39 0.89
CA SER A 106 -2.08 -20.25 0.02
C SER A 106 -2.99 -19.27 0.73
N TYR A 107 -4.00 -19.78 1.43
CA TYR A 107 -4.92 -18.97 2.23
C TYR A 107 -4.18 -18.22 3.33
N ASP A 108 -3.40 -18.93 4.14
CA ASP A 108 -2.62 -18.37 5.24
C ASP A 108 -1.62 -17.32 4.76
N ARG A 109 -0.92 -17.58 3.66
CA ARG A 109 0.00 -16.61 3.07
C ARG A 109 -0.71 -15.31 2.67
N CYS A 110 -1.87 -15.41 2.02
CA CYS A 110 -2.68 -14.24 1.67
C CYS A 110 -3.14 -13.48 2.92
N MET A 111 -3.65 -14.18 3.92
CA MET A 111 -4.12 -13.56 5.16
C MET A 111 -2.96 -12.96 5.98
N ASN A 112 -1.85 -13.65 6.12
CA ASN A 112 -0.71 -13.19 6.91
C ASN A 112 -0.09 -11.92 6.33
N VAL A 113 0.12 -11.85 5.01
CA VAL A 113 0.75 -10.69 4.38
C VAL A 113 -0.25 -9.56 4.13
N ASN A 114 -1.42 -9.87 3.50
CA ASN A 114 -2.31 -8.82 3.02
C ASN A 114 -3.20 -8.21 4.12
N ALA A 115 -3.49 -8.95 5.19
CA ALA A 115 -4.40 -8.51 6.25
C ALA A 115 -3.70 -8.42 7.62
N LYS A 116 -3.14 -9.52 8.14
CA LYS A 116 -2.55 -9.57 9.47
C LYS A 116 -1.36 -8.61 9.62
N ALA A 117 -0.41 -8.65 8.70
CA ALA A 117 0.73 -7.74 8.71
C ALA A 117 0.29 -6.26 8.69
N MET A 118 -0.67 -5.92 7.82
CA MET A 118 -1.22 -4.57 7.73
C MET A 118 -1.86 -4.13 9.05
N PHE A 119 -2.65 -4.99 9.70
CA PHE A 119 -3.27 -4.67 11.00
C PHE A 119 -2.21 -4.30 12.04
N PHE A 120 -1.19 -5.14 12.21
CA PHE A 120 -0.18 -4.93 13.23
C PHE A 120 0.79 -3.80 12.91
N LEU A 121 1.07 -3.51 11.64
CA LEU A 121 1.82 -2.31 11.25
C LEU A 121 1.00 -1.03 11.52
N CYS A 122 -0.30 -1.01 11.21
CA CYS A 122 -1.19 0.07 11.60
C CYS A 122 -1.17 0.28 13.11
N GLN A 123 -1.24 -0.81 13.89
CA GLN A 123 -1.21 -0.74 15.36
C GLN A 123 0.11 -0.16 15.88
N ALA A 124 1.25 -0.73 15.45
CA ALA A 124 2.57 -0.30 15.89
C ALA A 124 2.83 1.17 15.53
N PHE A 125 2.55 1.56 14.28
CA PHE A 125 2.70 2.94 13.82
C PHE A 125 1.80 3.91 14.58
N SER A 126 0.54 3.54 14.82
CA SER A 126 -0.41 4.39 15.55
C SER A 126 0.02 4.62 17.00
N LYS A 127 0.46 3.57 17.71
CA LYS A 127 0.99 3.69 19.08
C LYS A 127 2.13 4.71 19.11
N ARG A 128 3.10 4.58 18.20
CA ARG A 128 4.25 5.51 18.12
C ARG A 128 3.84 6.96 17.85
N LEU A 129 2.77 7.20 17.07
CA LEU A 129 2.24 8.54 16.86
C LEU A 129 1.54 9.09 18.11
N LEU A 130 0.81 8.26 18.85
CA LEU A 130 0.06 8.65 20.03
C LEU A 130 0.97 8.86 21.26
N ASP A 131 2.04 8.08 21.36
CA ASP A 131 2.98 8.12 22.49
C ASP A 131 3.94 9.33 22.44
N ARG A 132 3.93 10.13 21.37
CA ARG A 132 4.80 11.29 21.21
C ARG A 132 4.04 12.59 20.94
N LYS A 133 4.65 13.72 21.32
CA LYS A 133 4.18 15.03 20.87
C LYS A 133 4.35 15.15 19.36
N ARG A 134 3.25 15.27 18.63
CA ARG A 134 3.24 15.47 17.19
C ARG A 134 3.39 16.96 16.84
N ASN A 135 4.06 17.25 15.72
CA ASN A 135 4.14 18.60 15.19
C ASN A 135 2.79 18.97 14.55
N PRO A 136 2.07 20.02 15.01
CA PRO A 136 0.75 20.37 14.47
C PRO A 136 0.80 20.88 13.02
N ASP A 137 1.97 21.28 12.51
CA ASP A 137 2.12 21.74 11.12
C ASP A 137 2.31 20.57 10.13
N LEU A 138 2.35 19.33 10.61
CA LEU A 138 2.53 18.15 9.78
C LEU A 138 1.24 17.34 9.67
N PHE A 139 1.00 16.82 8.48
CA PHE A 139 -0.12 15.91 8.21
C PHE A 139 0.28 14.46 8.51
N TYR A 140 -0.55 13.74 9.26
CA TYR A 140 -0.32 12.35 9.67
C TYR A 140 -1.32 11.42 8.99
N SER A 141 -0.83 10.37 8.35
CA SER A 141 -1.70 9.48 7.58
C SER A 141 -1.24 8.02 7.56
N ILE A 142 -2.22 7.15 7.39
CA ILE A 142 -2.07 5.74 7.01
C ILE A 142 -2.80 5.57 5.68
N VAL A 143 -2.11 5.07 4.66
CA VAL A 143 -2.72 4.71 3.38
C VAL A 143 -2.59 3.22 3.18
N ASN A 144 -3.70 2.53 3.16
CA ASN A 144 -3.79 1.09 2.95
C ASN A 144 -4.10 0.80 1.48
N VAL A 145 -3.21 0.06 0.81
CA VAL A 145 -3.41 -0.36 -0.58
C VAL A 145 -4.08 -1.73 -0.57
N THR A 146 -5.39 -1.73 -0.74
CA THR A 146 -6.15 -2.98 -0.76
C THR A 146 -6.32 -3.50 -2.20
N SER A 147 -7.49 -3.49 -2.76
CA SER A 147 -7.77 -3.91 -4.16
C SER A 147 -9.23 -3.67 -4.49
N SER A 148 -9.56 -3.51 -5.77
CA SER A 148 -10.93 -3.69 -6.28
C SER A 148 -11.54 -5.06 -5.88
N ASN A 149 -10.70 -6.07 -5.62
CA ASN A 149 -11.12 -7.37 -5.09
C ASN A 149 -11.48 -7.36 -3.60
N ALA A 150 -11.43 -6.22 -2.91
CA ALA A 150 -12.04 -6.08 -1.60
C ALA A 150 -13.59 -6.14 -1.65
N SER A 151 -14.15 -5.79 -2.81
CA SER A 151 -15.61 -5.77 -3.05
C SER A 151 -16.04 -6.59 -4.28
N ALA A 152 -15.17 -6.73 -5.30
CA ALA A 152 -15.47 -7.49 -6.51
C ALA A 152 -14.87 -8.88 -6.46
N VAL A 153 -15.70 -9.89 -6.72
CA VAL A 153 -15.29 -11.30 -6.69
C VAL A 153 -14.44 -11.65 -7.91
N ALA A 154 -13.34 -12.35 -7.66
CA ALA A 154 -12.56 -13.05 -8.67
C ALA A 154 -12.43 -14.52 -8.25
N VAL A 155 -13.33 -15.37 -8.72
CA VAL A 155 -13.40 -16.80 -8.35
C VAL A 155 -12.03 -17.50 -8.35
N PRO A 156 -11.15 -17.31 -9.37
CA PRO A 156 -9.84 -17.96 -9.38
C PRO A 156 -8.82 -17.40 -8.36
N ARG A 157 -9.25 -16.52 -7.46
CA ARG A 157 -8.40 -15.87 -6.44
C ARG A 157 -9.16 -15.66 -5.13
N ALA A 158 -9.95 -16.63 -4.72
CA ALA A 158 -10.88 -16.50 -3.61
C ALA A 158 -10.21 -16.05 -2.29
N GLU A 159 -9.09 -16.67 -1.92
CA GLU A 159 -8.33 -16.35 -0.71
C GLU A 159 -7.69 -14.95 -0.77
N TYR A 160 -7.29 -14.49 -1.95
CA TYR A 160 -6.85 -13.11 -2.14
C TYR A 160 -8.00 -12.12 -1.93
N CYS A 161 -9.18 -12.39 -2.51
CA CYS A 161 -10.37 -11.57 -2.31
C CYS A 161 -10.72 -11.48 -0.81
N ALA A 162 -10.73 -12.62 -0.10
CA ALA A 162 -10.99 -12.66 1.34
C ALA A 162 -9.98 -11.80 2.12
N SER A 163 -8.69 -11.92 1.80
CA SER A 163 -7.66 -11.12 2.47
C SER A 163 -7.79 -9.62 2.21
N LYS A 164 -8.19 -9.22 1.00
CA LYS A 164 -8.38 -7.80 0.64
C LYS A 164 -9.67 -7.23 1.20
N ALA A 165 -10.72 -8.02 1.36
CA ALA A 165 -11.93 -7.63 2.09
C ALA A 165 -11.63 -7.41 3.59
N ALA A 166 -10.86 -8.30 4.21
CA ALA A 166 -10.38 -8.12 5.58
C ALA A 166 -9.54 -6.83 5.72
N ALA A 167 -8.62 -6.60 4.79
CA ALA A 167 -7.78 -5.40 4.74
C ALA A 167 -8.62 -4.10 4.64
N ALA A 168 -9.67 -4.09 3.84
CA ALA A 168 -10.57 -2.94 3.72
C ALA A 168 -11.32 -2.66 5.03
N MET A 169 -11.76 -3.70 5.76
CA MET A 169 -12.39 -3.53 7.07
C MET A 169 -11.39 -3.05 8.12
N ILE A 170 -10.15 -3.54 8.09
CA ILE A 170 -9.07 -3.05 8.97
C ILE A 170 -8.85 -1.55 8.74
N SER A 171 -8.82 -1.09 7.48
CA SER A 171 -8.66 0.33 7.16
C SER A 171 -9.76 1.18 7.81
N LYS A 172 -11.02 0.77 7.69
CA LYS A 172 -12.16 1.46 8.33
C LYS A 172 -12.04 1.47 9.86
N THR A 173 -11.63 0.36 10.46
CA THR A 173 -11.46 0.26 11.92
C THR A 173 -10.43 1.27 12.43
N PHE A 174 -9.27 1.37 11.77
CA PHE A 174 -8.27 2.36 12.16
C PHE A 174 -8.70 3.80 11.86
N ALA A 175 -9.47 4.04 10.79
CA ALA A 175 -10.03 5.36 10.52
C ALA A 175 -10.94 5.84 11.64
N VAL A 176 -11.86 4.98 12.10
CA VAL A 176 -12.77 5.29 13.23
C VAL A 176 -11.97 5.53 14.52
N ARG A 177 -10.97 4.68 14.82
CA ARG A 177 -10.17 4.83 16.05
C ARG A 177 -9.29 6.08 16.06
N LEU A 178 -8.78 6.49 14.92
CA LEU A 178 -7.73 7.51 14.83
C LEU A 178 -8.24 8.89 14.39
N GLY A 179 -9.47 8.99 13.90
CA GLY A 179 -10.03 10.26 13.40
C GLY A 179 -10.07 11.36 14.45
N GLY A 180 -10.40 11.04 15.72
CA GLY A 180 -10.37 11.99 16.82
C GLY A 180 -8.97 12.43 17.25
N GLU A 181 -7.93 11.77 16.73
CA GLU A 181 -6.52 12.08 16.98
C GLU A 181 -5.87 12.85 15.82
N ASP A 182 -6.65 13.31 14.84
CA ASP A 182 -6.15 13.96 13.63
C ASP A 182 -5.09 13.12 12.88
N ILE A 183 -5.34 11.80 12.80
CA ILE A 183 -4.57 10.86 11.98
C ILE A 183 -5.51 10.28 10.93
N HIS A 184 -5.22 10.59 9.69
CA HIS A 184 -6.09 10.23 8.56
C HIS A 184 -5.79 8.82 8.07
N VAL A 185 -6.83 8.03 7.80
CA VAL A 185 -6.68 6.66 7.28
C VAL A 185 -7.50 6.52 6.00
N TYR A 186 -6.85 5.99 4.96
CA TYR A 186 -7.44 5.82 3.63
C TYR A 186 -7.31 4.39 3.15
N ASP A 187 -8.32 3.92 2.42
CA ASP A 187 -8.31 2.66 1.68
C ASP A 187 -8.22 2.98 0.18
N VAL A 188 -7.07 2.72 -0.44
CA VAL A 188 -6.92 2.85 -1.89
C VAL A 188 -7.12 1.48 -2.52
N GLN A 189 -8.07 1.38 -3.46
CA GLN A 189 -8.45 0.14 -4.13
C GLN A 189 -8.01 0.16 -5.61
N PRO A 190 -6.79 -0.32 -5.94
CA PRO A 190 -6.36 -0.41 -7.32
C PRO A 190 -7.21 -1.39 -8.12
N GLY A 191 -7.46 -1.04 -9.38
CA GLY A 191 -7.98 -1.94 -10.40
C GLY A 191 -6.89 -2.71 -11.11
N LEU A 192 -6.86 -2.60 -12.44
CA LEU A 192 -5.85 -3.22 -13.30
C LEU A 192 -4.61 -2.31 -13.42
N ILE A 193 -3.55 -2.63 -12.71
CA ILE A 193 -2.28 -1.88 -12.71
C ILE A 193 -1.17 -2.73 -13.31
N GLU A 194 -0.35 -2.13 -14.15
CA GLU A 194 0.81 -2.76 -14.77
C GLU A 194 1.92 -2.99 -13.72
N THR A 195 2.11 -4.24 -13.34
CA THR A 195 3.11 -4.68 -12.37
C THR A 195 3.55 -6.11 -12.72
N ASP A 196 4.63 -6.59 -12.10
CA ASP A 196 5.07 -7.99 -12.27
C ASP A 196 3.99 -9.00 -11.86
N MET A 197 3.20 -8.68 -10.84
CA MET A 197 2.08 -9.53 -10.39
C MET A 197 1.01 -9.71 -11.49
N THR A 198 0.83 -8.72 -12.35
CA THR A 198 -0.17 -8.73 -13.43
C THR A 198 0.44 -9.09 -14.79
N ALA A 199 1.76 -9.13 -14.91
CA ALA A 199 2.46 -9.42 -16.16
C ALA A 199 1.94 -10.67 -16.89
N PRO A 200 1.68 -11.82 -16.22
CA PRO A 200 1.20 -13.03 -16.90
C PRO A 200 -0.17 -12.89 -17.58
N VAL A 201 -0.96 -11.89 -17.21
CA VAL A 201 -2.33 -11.68 -17.72
C VAL A 201 -2.50 -10.30 -18.38
N MET A 202 -1.40 -9.57 -18.57
CA MET A 202 -1.42 -8.18 -19.00
C MET A 202 -2.10 -7.97 -20.35
N GLU A 203 -1.79 -8.80 -21.35
CA GLU A 203 -2.40 -8.67 -22.68
C GLU A 203 -3.91 -8.93 -22.66
N GLN A 204 -4.36 -9.86 -21.82
CA GLN A 204 -5.78 -10.09 -21.61
C GLN A 204 -6.44 -8.86 -20.96
N TYR A 205 -5.78 -8.25 -19.98
CA TYR A 205 -6.30 -7.05 -19.30
C TYR A 205 -6.36 -5.85 -20.23
N LYS A 206 -5.33 -5.62 -21.05
CA LYS A 206 -5.33 -4.56 -22.06
C LYS A 206 -6.50 -4.69 -23.03
N ARG A 207 -6.77 -5.90 -23.53
CA ARG A 207 -7.90 -6.18 -24.41
C ARG A 207 -9.22 -5.88 -23.70
N ARG A 208 -9.44 -6.47 -22.53
CA ARG A 208 -10.69 -6.28 -21.78
C ARG A 208 -10.94 -4.81 -21.41
N SER A 209 -9.89 -4.05 -21.12
CA SER A 209 -10.01 -2.62 -20.83
C SER A 209 -10.49 -1.86 -22.07
N LYS A 210 -9.94 -2.16 -23.26
CA LYS A 210 -10.40 -1.61 -24.55
C LYS A 210 -11.84 -2.00 -24.88
N ASP A 211 -12.23 -3.23 -24.51
CA ASP A 211 -13.58 -3.78 -24.72
C ASP A 211 -14.60 -3.29 -23.66
N GLY A 212 -14.25 -2.27 -22.88
CA GLY A 212 -15.18 -1.59 -21.97
C GLY A 212 -15.23 -2.15 -20.54
N LEU A 213 -14.27 -2.98 -20.11
CA LEU A 213 -14.18 -3.39 -18.70
C LEU A 213 -13.92 -2.18 -17.79
N THR A 214 -13.15 -1.20 -18.27
CA THR A 214 -12.87 0.06 -17.59
C THR A 214 -13.47 1.23 -18.37
N LEU A 215 -13.85 2.31 -17.67
CA LEU A 215 -14.35 3.54 -18.34
C LEU A 215 -13.22 4.28 -19.06
N LEU A 216 -12.02 4.32 -18.45
CA LEU A 216 -10.83 4.75 -19.14
C LEU A 216 -10.21 3.54 -19.83
N PRO A 217 -10.10 3.49 -21.18
CA PRO A 217 -9.71 2.29 -21.93
C PRO A 217 -8.20 2.02 -21.87
N ARG A 218 -7.61 2.05 -20.68
CA ARG A 218 -6.21 1.80 -20.43
C ARG A 218 -5.97 1.07 -19.10
N ILE A 219 -4.84 0.45 -19.00
CA ILE A 219 -4.32 -0.08 -17.73
C ILE A 219 -3.68 1.05 -16.94
N GLY A 220 -3.86 1.05 -15.63
CA GLY A 220 -3.17 1.97 -14.72
C GLY A 220 -1.68 1.63 -14.59
N THR A 221 -0.89 2.61 -14.20
CA THR A 221 0.56 2.47 -14.00
C THR A 221 0.94 2.63 -12.51
N PRO A 222 2.12 2.17 -12.10
CA PRO A 222 2.67 2.49 -10.77
C PRO A 222 2.71 4.00 -10.48
N ARG A 223 2.93 4.82 -11.51
CA ARG A 223 2.90 6.29 -11.38
C ARG A 223 1.51 6.81 -11.06
N ASP A 224 0.46 6.34 -11.74
CA ASP A 224 -0.93 6.73 -11.42
C ASP A 224 -1.23 6.49 -9.93
N MET A 225 -0.81 5.33 -9.42
CA MET A 225 -0.99 4.98 -8.00
C MET A 225 -0.15 5.87 -7.08
N GLY A 226 1.09 6.16 -7.50
CA GLY A 226 1.98 7.06 -6.77
C GLY A 226 1.38 8.46 -6.61
N GLU A 227 0.86 9.06 -7.67
CA GLU A 227 0.24 10.38 -7.66
C GLU A 227 -1.00 10.44 -6.75
N ILE A 228 -1.87 9.40 -6.81
CA ILE A 228 -3.04 9.29 -5.93
C ILE A 228 -2.60 9.21 -4.46
N ILE A 229 -1.72 8.28 -4.12
CA ILE A 229 -1.30 8.03 -2.74
C ILE A 229 -0.49 9.21 -2.18
N ALA A 230 0.38 9.83 -2.98
CA ALA A 230 1.09 11.02 -2.57
C ALA A 230 0.13 12.20 -2.29
N SER A 231 -0.95 12.33 -3.05
CA SER A 231 -1.96 13.36 -2.80
C SER A 231 -2.65 13.18 -1.45
N LEU A 232 -2.96 11.93 -1.07
CA LEU A 232 -3.52 11.59 0.24
C LEU A 232 -2.50 11.85 1.36
N ALA A 233 -1.27 11.37 1.20
CA ALA A 233 -0.20 11.52 2.19
C ALA A 233 0.22 12.99 2.40
N CYS A 234 0.08 13.84 1.40
CA CYS A 234 0.31 15.28 1.48
C CYS A 234 -0.85 16.08 2.11
N GLY A 235 -1.95 15.44 2.47
CA GLY A 235 -3.12 16.13 3.03
C GLY A 235 -3.89 16.97 2.00
N ARG A 236 -3.77 16.68 0.69
CA ARG A 236 -4.51 17.45 -0.35
C ARG A 236 -6.01 17.14 -0.37
N LEU A 237 -6.44 16.12 0.36
CA LEU A 237 -7.83 15.69 0.55
C LEU A 237 -8.16 15.67 2.06
N PRO A 238 -8.22 16.84 2.73
CA PRO A 238 -8.18 16.90 4.20
C PRO A 238 -9.46 16.40 4.89
N TYR A 239 -10.61 16.36 4.21
CA TYR A 239 -11.91 15.99 4.82
C TYR A 239 -12.42 14.64 4.32
N THR A 240 -11.51 13.67 4.14
CA THR A 240 -11.80 12.36 3.49
C THR A 240 -11.29 11.15 4.26
N THR A 241 -10.99 11.25 5.56
CA THR A 241 -10.60 10.08 6.35
C THR A 241 -11.68 9.00 6.34
N GLY A 242 -11.28 7.74 6.34
CA GLY A 242 -12.18 6.59 6.31
C GLY A 242 -12.75 6.26 4.93
N GLN A 243 -12.44 7.05 3.90
CA GLN A 243 -12.97 6.85 2.56
C GLN A 243 -12.20 5.80 1.78
N VAL A 244 -12.94 5.14 0.88
CA VAL A 244 -12.40 4.25 -0.15
C VAL A 244 -12.14 5.08 -1.41
N ILE A 245 -10.91 5.05 -1.89
CA ILE A 245 -10.51 5.67 -3.16
C ILE A 245 -10.36 4.55 -4.19
N SER A 246 -11.36 4.37 -5.05
CA SER A 246 -11.30 3.43 -6.16
C SER A 246 -10.38 3.98 -7.24
N ALA A 247 -9.19 3.36 -7.39
CA ALA A 247 -8.20 3.69 -8.41
C ALA A 247 -8.23 2.63 -9.52
N ASP A 248 -9.38 2.45 -10.16
CA ASP A 248 -9.72 1.32 -11.01
C ASP A 248 -10.20 1.73 -12.42
N ALA A 249 -10.01 2.98 -12.80
CA ALA A 249 -10.49 3.53 -14.07
C ALA A 249 -12.01 3.34 -14.28
N GLY A 250 -12.78 3.32 -13.18
CA GLY A 250 -14.25 3.13 -13.21
C GLY A 250 -14.68 1.69 -13.49
N MET A 251 -13.83 0.71 -13.25
CA MET A 251 -14.11 -0.71 -13.49
C MET A 251 -15.32 -1.21 -12.70
N LEU A 252 -15.50 -0.73 -11.46
CA LEU A 252 -16.57 -1.14 -10.57
C LEU A 252 -17.79 -0.20 -10.56
N VAL A 253 -17.83 0.81 -11.43
CA VAL A 253 -19.02 1.66 -11.57
C VAL A 253 -20.15 0.83 -12.18
N SER A 254 -21.26 0.71 -11.43
CA SER A 254 -22.44 -0.01 -11.90
C SER A 254 -23.01 0.67 -13.15
N ARG A 255 -23.33 -0.12 -14.17
CA ARG A 255 -23.88 0.32 -15.47
C ARG A 255 -25.06 -0.54 -15.85
N PHE A 256 -26.00 0.04 -16.57
CA PHE A 256 -27.12 -0.68 -17.20
C PHE A 256 -26.70 -1.30 -18.51
#